data_9be441bf4d7cc4242b9cfe4ec051b777
#
_entry.id   9be441bf4d7cc4242b9cfe4ec051b777
#
_cell.length_a   1.000
_cell.length_b   1.000
_cell.length_c   1.000
_cell.angle_alpha   90.00
_cell.angle_beta   90.00
_cell.angle_gamma   90.00
#
_symmetry.space_group_name_H-M   'P 1'
#
loop_
_entity.id
_entity.type
_entity.pdbx_description
1 polymer ?
#
loop_
_entity_poly.entity_id
_entity_poly.type
_entity_poly.pdbx_seq_one_letter_code
_entity_poly.pdbx_strand_id
1 'polypeptide(L)'
;IDNGTKKISDDVKKYLAKVSKLPIGEIYLNSIDKDGTGMGLDFSILNFLPMYNNKSIIMSGGSGNSAHIADGLKNNNIDAIATANLLNFVGDGLLKARIELLEKNFNLPMWNADIIKILKNKLK
;
A
#
# COMPACT_ATOMS: atom_id res chain seq x y z
N ILE A 1 -4.85 -16.62 7.44
CA ILE A 1 -6.26 -16.80 7.08
C ILE A 1 -7.13 -16.67 8.31
N ASP A 2 -8.44 -16.65 8.17
CA ASP A 2 -9.41 -16.50 9.25
C ASP A 2 -9.12 -15.25 10.13
N ASN A 3 -9.03 -14.07 9.49
CA ASN A 3 -8.74 -12.77 10.12
C ASN A 3 -7.43 -12.76 10.94
N GLY A 4 -6.41 -13.48 10.45
CA GLY A 4 -5.10 -13.54 11.11
C GLY A 4 -4.98 -14.57 12.24
N THR A 5 -6.05 -15.27 12.58
CA THR A 5 -6.04 -16.25 13.69
C THR A 5 -5.37 -17.58 13.32
N LYS A 6 -5.24 -17.87 12.02
CA LYS A 6 -4.66 -19.13 11.53
C LYS A 6 -3.43 -18.87 10.67
N LYS A 7 -2.29 -19.35 11.13
CA LYS A 7 -1.04 -19.31 10.36
C LYS A 7 -1.03 -20.35 9.24
N ILE A 8 -0.49 -19.96 8.08
CA ILE A 8 -0.25 -20.87 6.95
C ILE A 8 1.20 -21.35 6.95
N SER A 9 2.14 -20.47 7.33
CA SER A 9 3.56 -20.75 7.39
C SER A 9 4.21 -19.92 8.49
N ASP A 10 5.17 -20.50 9.20
CA ASP A 10 5.97 -19.79 10.20
C ASP A 10 7.25 -19.18 9.60
N ASP A 11 7.62 -19.58 8.38
CA ASP A 11 8.82 -19.11 7.70
C ASP A 11 8.43 -18.21 6.51
N VAL A 12 8.30 -16.91 6.81
CA VAL A 12 7.96 -15.87 5.83
C VAL A 12 8.98 -15.84 4.69
N LYS A 13 10.28 -16.02 4.98
CA LYS A 13 11.34 -15.99 3.97
C LYS A 13 11.18 -17.11 2.95
N LYS A 14 10.96 -18.34 3.42
CA LYS A 14 10.71 -19.48 2.53
C LYS A 14 9.42 -19.30 1.73
N TYR A 15 8.39 -18.76 2.35
CA TYR A 15 7.11 -18.50 1.68
C TYR A 15 7.29 -17.48 0.55
N LEU A 16 7.91 -16.34 0.81
CA LEU A 16 8.17 -15.31 -0.19
C LEU A 16 9.08 -15.81 -1.32
N ALA A 17 10.11 -16.60 -1.00
CA ALA A 17 10.96 -17.23 -2.02
C ALA A 17 10.19 -18.19 -2.94
N LYS A 18 9.16 -18.88 -2.43
CA LYS A 18 8.26 -19.71 -3.23
C LYS A 18 7.34 -18.86 -4.11
N VAL A 19 6.71 -17.85 -3.52
CA VAL A 19 5.76 -16.96 -4.20
C VAL A 19 6.45 -16.19 -5.34
N SER A 20 7.67 -15.71 -5.14
CA SER A 20 8.44 -14.98 -6.16
C SER A 20 8.74 -15.81 -7.42
N LYS A 21 8.66 -17.14 -7.34
CA LYS A 21 8.85 -18.05 -8.49
C LYS A 21 7.57 -18.32 -9.28
N LEU A 22 6.42 -17.87 -8.76
CA LEU A 22 5.15 -18.07 -9.45
C LEU A 22 5.03 -17.13 -10.67
N PRO A 23 4.25 -17.49 -11.69
CA PRO A 23 3.99 -16.65 -12.85
C PRO A 23 2.96 -15.56 -12.52
N ILE A 24 3.30 -14.68 -11.57
CA ILE A 24 2.49 -13.55 -11.11
C ILE A 24 3.20 -12.24 -11.42
N GLY A 25 2.47 -11.16 -11.58
CA GLY A 25 3.03 -9.81 -11.83
C GLY A 25 3.42 -9.09 -10.55
N GLU A 26 2.63 -9.24 -9.48
CA GLU A 26 2.72 -8.43 -8.28
C GLU A 26 2.59 -9.28 -7.02
N ILE A 27 3.21 -8.84 -5.92
CA ILE A 27 3.08 -9.40 -4.58
C ILE A 27 2.48 -8.34 -3.67
N TYR A 28 1.31 -8.61 -3.11
CA TYR A 28 0.66 -7.76 -2.13
C TYR A 28 1.06 -8.21 -0.71
N LEU A 29 1.73 -7.31 0.02
CA LEU A 29 2.19 -7.52 1.39
C LEU A 29 1.34 -6.69 2.35
N ASN A 30 0.54 -7.34 3.16
CA ASN A 30 -0.26 -6.68 4.20
C ASN A 30 0.27 -7.05 5.60
N SER A 31 0.64 -6.04 6.39
CA SER A 31 0.95 -6.24 7.81
C SER A 31 -0.34 -6.24 8.61
N ILE A 32 -0.76 -7.43 9.06
CA ILE A 32 -1.97 -7.62 9.86
C ILE A 32 -1.86 -6.86 11.19
N ASP A 33 -0.68 -6.84 11.80
CA ASP A 33 -0.43 -6.18 13.09
C ASP A 33 -0.48 -4.64 12.98
N LYS A 34 -0.22 -4.10 11.80
CA LYS A 34 -0.27 -2.67 11.50
C LYS A 34 -1.60 -2.23 10.89
N ASP A 35 -2.36 -3.16 10.34
CA ASP A 35 -3.62 -2.84 9.67
C ASP A 35 -4.61 -2.17 10.64
N GLY A 36 -5.22 -1.08 10.19
CA GLY A 36 -6.13 -0.26 11.00
C GLY A 36 -5.46 0.65 12.05
N THR A 37 -4.15 0.52 12.33
CA THR A 37 -3.49 1.32 13.38
C THR A 37 -3.21 2.77 12.98
N GLY A 38 -3.00 3.03 11.69
CA GLY A 38 -2.56 4.34 11.20
C GLY A 38 -1.14 4.74 11.64
N MET A 39 -0.34 3.80 12.16
CA MET A 39 0.98 4.05 12.77
C MET A 39 2.17 3.86 11.81
N GLY A 40 1.91 3.79 10.52
CA GLY A 40 2.93 3.60 9.48
C GLY A 40 3.09 2.15 9.03
N LEU A 41 3.78 1.99 7.89
CA LEU A 41 4.01 0.71 7.24
C LEU A 41 5.05 -0.13 8.00
N ASP A 42 4.95 -1.44 7.88
CA ASP A 42 5.95 -2.37 8.43
C ASP A 42 6.97 -2.75 7.35
N PHE A 43 8.07 -2.01 7.30
CA PHE A 43 9.14 -2.27 6.34
C PHE A 43 9.98 -3.51 6.66
N SER A 44 9.84 -4.10 7.84
CA SER A 44 10.65 -5.26 8.25
C SER A 44 10.46 -6.46 7.35
N ILE A 45 9.27 -6.61 6.77
CA ILE A 45 8.94 -7.72 5.85
C ILE A 45 9.78 -7.69 4.56
N LEU A 46 10.25 -6.52 4.14
CA LEU A 46 11.09 -6.39 2.94
C LEU A 46 12.43 -7.12 3.08
N ASN A 47 12.92 -7.30 4.30
CA ASN A 47 14.16 -8.04 4.58
C ASN A 47 14.05 -9.55 4.26
N PHE A 48 12.83 -10.03 4.08
CA PHE A 48 12.56 -11.43 3.73
C PHE A 48 12.36 -11.65 2.22
N LEU A 49 12.31 -10.57 1.43
CA LEU A 49 12.23 -10.69 -0.03
C LEU A 49 13.52 -11.31 -0.58
N PRO A 50 13.43 -12.16 -1.62
CA PRO A 50 14.61 -12.64 -2.33
C PRO A 50 15.43 -11.49 -2.91
N MET A 51 16.76 -11.63 -2.92
CA MET A 51 17.68 -10.62 -3.46
C MET A 51 17.36 -10.25 -4.93
N TYR A 52 16.87 -11.18 -5.70
CA TYR A 52 16.50 -10.99 -7.11
C TYR A 52 14.98 -11.10 -7.29
N ASN A 53 14.24 -10.35 -6.47
CA ASN A 53 12.80 -10.24 -6.68
C ASN A 53 12.53 -9.39 -7.94
N ASN A 54 11.83 -9.96 -8.91
CA ASN A 54 11.42 -9.30 -10.16
C ASN A 54 9.90 -9.02 -10.20
N LYS A 55 9.24 -9.10 -9.06
CA LYS A 55 7.81 -8.82 -8.92
C LYS A 55 7.61 -7.45 -8.31
N SER A 56 6.64 -6.71 -8.80
CA SER A 56 6.22 -5.48 -8.18
C SER A 56 5.67 -5.73 -6.77
N ILE A 57 6.06 -4.88 -5.83
CA ILE A 57 5.65 -4.99 -4.43
C ILE A 57 4.62 -3.91 -4.12
N ILE A 58 3.45 -4.34 -3.67
CA ILE A 58 2.40 -3.48 -3.13
C ILE A 58 2.37 -3.68 -1.62
N MET A 59 2.62 -2.63 -0.83
CA MET A 59 2.54 -2.70 0.62
C MET A 59 1.25 -2.12 1.17
N SER A 60 0.77 -2.72 2.26
CA SER A 60 -0.43 -2.32 2.97
C SER A 60 -0.34 -2.60 4.46
N GLY A 61 -1.28 -2.05 5.23
CA GLY A 61 -1.33 -2.16 6.68
C GLY A 61 -0.58 -1.04 7.38
N GLY A 62 -1.31 -0.17 8.10
CA GLY A 62 -0.76 0.90 8.92
C GLY A 62 -0.66 2.28 8.25
N SER A 63 -0.92 2.41 6.97
CA SER A 63 -0.89 3.73 6.31
C SER A 63 -2.08 4.59 6.74
N GLY A 64 -1.85 5.60 7.55
CA GLY A 64 -2.87 6.50 8.11
C GLY A 64 -2.80 7.94 7.62
N ASN A 65 -1.79 8.32 6.83
CA ASN A 65 -1.61 9.67 6.29
C ASN A 65 -0.69 9.69 5.07
N SER A 66 -0.56 10.85 4.42
CA SER A 66 0.29 11.05 3.25
C SER A 66 1.77 10.84 3.50
N ALA A 67 2.25 11.14 4.71
CA ALA A 67 3.66 10.95 5.07
C ALA A 67 4.01 9.46 5.06
N HIS A 68 3.16 8.58 5.60
CA HIS A 68 3.35 7.13 5.56
C HIS A 68 3.40 6.60 4.12
N ILE A 69 2.53 7.14 3.24
CA ILE A 69 2.55 6.79 1.80
C ILE A 69 3.86 7.27 1.16
N ALA A 70 4.28 8.51 1.43
CA ALA A 70 5.51 9.06 0.91
C ALA A 70 6.73 8.25 1.36
N ASP A 71 6.78 7.84 2.62
CA ASP A 71 7.89 7.03 3.14
C ASP A 71 7.94 5.64 2.47
N GLY A 72 6.79 5.04 2.21
CA GLY A 72 6.71 3.81 1.44
C GLY A 72 7.24 3.99 0.01
N LEU A 73 6.76 5.02 -0.70
CA LEU A 73 7.13 5.27 -2.10
C LEU A 73 8.57 5.74 -2.30
N LYS A 74 9.27 6.18 -1.26
CA LYS A 74 10.72 6.47 -1.30
C LYS A 74 11.57 5.19 -1.29
N ASN A 75 11.00 4.07 -0.88
CA ASN A 75 11.72 2.80 -0.82
C ASN A 75 11.72 2.14 -2.20
N ASN A 76 12.90 1.98 -2.79
CA ASN A 76 13.09 1.43 -4.14
C ASN A 76 12.59 -0.02 -4.31
N ASN A 77 12.28 -0.72 -3.22
CA ASN A 77 11.72 -2.07 -3.27
C ASN A 77 10.18 -2.08 -3.27
N ILE A 78 9.54 -0.92 -3.29
CA ILE A 78 8.08 -0.77 -3.22
C ILE A 78 7.58 -0.02 -4.44
N ASP A 79 6.65 -0.61 -5.16
CA ASP A 79 6.06 -0.03 -6.37
C ASP A 79 4.74 0.70 -6.07
N ALA A 80 4.00 0.25 -5.06
CA ALA A 80 2.74 0.88 -4.68
C ALA A 80 2.41 0.72 -3.19
N ILE A 81 1.61 1.66 -2.68
CA ILE A 81 1.04 1.61 -1.34
C ILE A 81 -0.48 1.51 -1.46
N ALA A 82 -1.04 0.51 -0.80
CA ALA A 82 -2.48 0.36 -0.65
C ALA A 82 -2.91 0.85 0.75
N THR A 83 -4.03 1.54 0.81
CA THR A 83 -4.61 2.02 2.06
C THR A 83 -6.13 1.91 2.03
N ALA A 84 -6.72 1.48 3.14
CA ALA A 84 -8.16 1.54 3.37
C ALA A 84 -8.50 2.60 4.43
N ASN A 85 -7.61 2.81 5.39
CA ASN A 85 -7.87 3.64 6.57
C ASN A 85 -8.08 5.12 6.24
N LEU A 86 -7.38 5.65 5.23
CA LEU A 86 -7.58 7.02 4.75
C LEU A 86 -8.98 7.30 4.21
N LEU A 87 -9.73 6.25 3.83
CA LEU A 87 -11.09 6.35 3.34
C LEU A 87 -12.13 6.40 4.47
N ASN A 88 -11.76 5.93 5.67
CA ASN A 88 -12.70 5.73 6.77
C ASN A 88 -12.89 6.99 7.63
N PHE A 89 -11.93 7.90 7.68
CA PHE A 89 -11.91 8.95 8.69
C PHE A 89 -12.33 10.34 8.21
N VAL A 90 -12.25 10.65 6.93
CA VAL A 90 -12.71 11.95 6.41
C VAL A 90 -13.00 11.82 4.93
N GLY A 91 -14.13 12.36 4.46
CA GLY A 91 -14.52 12.30 3.05
C GLY A 91 -13.52 12.85 2.02
N ASP A 92 -12.49 13.58 2.48
CA ASP A 92 -11.43 14.16 1.64
C ASP A 92 -10.02 13.61 1.91
N GLY A 93 -9.86 12.60 2.79
CA GLY A 93 -8.55 12.12 3.22
C GLY A 93 -7.67 11.65 2.07
N LEU A 94 -8.21 10.88 1.15
CA LEU A 94 -7.46 10.40 -0.03
C LEU A 94 -7.12 11.54 -0.98
N LEU A 95 -8.03 12.50 -1.20
CA LEU A 95 -7.78 13.65 -2.07
C LEU A 95 -6.67 14.53 -1.50
N LYS A 96 -6.70 14.83 -0.20
CA LYS A 96 -5.66 15.60 0.49
C LYS A 96 -4.30 14.91 0.42
N ALA A 97 -4.25 13.62 0.76
CA ALA A 97 -3.01 12.84 0.68
C ALA A 97 -2.43 12.84 -0.74
N ARG A 98 -3.28 12.73 -1.75
CA ARG A 98 -2.86 12.76 -3.15
C ARG A 98 -2.30 14.11 -3.57
N ILE A 99 -2.92 15.24 -3.16
CA ILE A 99 -2.43 16.59 -3.43
C ILE A 99 -1.05 16.77 -2.81
N GLU A 100 -0.88 16.41 -1.53
CA GLU A 100 0.40 16.53 -0.82
C GLU A 100 1.51 15.68 -1.48
N LEU A 101 1.19 14.50 -1.99
CA LEU A 101 2.15 13.65 -2.71
C LEU A 101 2.57 14.27 -4.04
N LEU A 102 1.63 14.86 -4.79
CA LEU A 102 1.95 15.58 -6.04
C LEU A 102 2.83 16.81 -5.78
N GLU A 103 2.57 17.57 -4.71
CA GLU A 103 3.41 18.70 -4.27
C GLU A 103 4.83 18.27 -3.90
N LYS A 104 5.00 17.04 -3.42
CA LYS A 104 6.30 16.41 -3.15
C LYS A 104 6.94 15.74 -4.39
N ASN A 105 6.40 16.01 -5.58
CA ASN A 105 6.88 15.48 -6.87
C ASN A 105 6.85 13.96 -7.02
N PHE A 106 5.94 13.27 -6.32
CA PHE A 106 5.71 11.86 -6.62
C PHE A 106 4.96 11.72 -7.95
N ASN A 107 5.41 10.78 -8.79
CA ASN A 107 4.76 10.50 -10.07
C ASN A 107 3.50 9.65 -9.85
N LEU A 108 2.35 10.31 -9.68
CA LEU A 108 1.06 9.66 -9.54
C LEU A 108 0.23 9.80 -10.81
N PRO A 109 -0.60 8.81 -11.15
CA PRO A 109 -1.54 8.93 -12.27
C PRO A 109 -2.40 10.19 -12.13
N MET A 110 -2.55 10.95 -13.20
CA MET A 110 -3.36 12.18 -13.21
C MET A 110 -4.83 11.84 -13.01
N TRP A 111 -5.47 12.50 -12.05
CA TRP A 111 -6.92 12.46 -11.95
C TRP A 111 -7.51 13.42 -12.96
N ASN A 112 -8.45 12.94 -13.76
CA ASN A 112 -9.23 13.82 -14.63
C ASN A 112 -10.16 14.68 -13.75
N ALA A 113 -9.94 16.00 -13.74
CA ALA A 113 -10.72 16.95 -12.97
C ALA A 113 -12.23 16.90 -13.33
N ASP A 114 -12.56 16.56 -14.57
CA ASP A 114 -13.94 16.45 -15.03
C ASP A 114 -14.67 15.26 -14.40
N ILE A 115 -13.98 14.12 -14.17
CA ILE A 115 -14.54 12.98 -13.46
C ILE A 115 -14.86 13.36 -12.01
N ILE A 116 -13.99 14.11 -11.33
CA ILE A 116 -14.24 14.59 -9.97
C ILE A 116 -15.48 15.49 -9.93
N LYS A 117 -15.65 16.37 -10.92
CA LYS A 117 -16.80 17.26 -11.00
C LYS A 117 -18.11 16.49 -11.23
N ILE A 118 -18.08 15.46 -12.09
CA ILE A 118 -19.20 14.56 -12.34
C ILE A 118 -19.59 13.80 -11.08
N LEU A 119 -18.61 13.24 -10.34
CA LEU A 119 -18.84 12.50 -9.11
C LEU A 119 -19.41 13.40 -8.01
N LYS A 120 -18.88 14.62 -7.82
CA LYS A 120 -19.42 15.60 -6.85
C LYS A 120 -20.86 16.00 -7.15
N ASN A 121 -21.24 16.07 -8.41
CA ASN A 121 -22.63 16.41 -8.81
C ASN A 121 -23.61 15.23 -8.64
N LYS A 122 -23.13 13.99 -8.61
CA LYS A 122 -23.95 12.79 -8.40
C LYS A 122 -24.13 12.41 -6.92
N LEU A 123 -23.30 12.98 -6.02
CA LEU A 123 -23.33 12.74 -4.58
C LEU A 123 -24.11 13.83 -3.81
N LYS A 124 -24.70 14.78 -4.51
CA LYS A 124 -25.72 15.72 -4.00
C LYS A 124 -27.12 15.20 -4.31
#